data_56729ea3ec60c3b44489a6a958c68820
#
_entry.id   56729ea3ec60c3b44489a6a958c68820
#
_cell.length_a   1.000
_cell.length_b   1.000
_cell.length_c   1.000
_cell.angle_alpha   90.00
_cell.angle_beta   90.00
_cell.angle_gamma   90.00
#
_symmetry.space_group_name_H-M   'P 1'
#
loop_
_entity.id
_entity.type
_entity.pdbx_description
1 polymer ?
#
loop_
_entity_poly.entity_id
_entity_poly.type
_entity_poly.pdbx_seq_one_letter_code
_entity_poly.pdbx_strand_id
1 'polypeptide(L)'
;MWFKNLQIYRFTRPFDLTVDQLETQLEACAFTPCGSQDMSRFGWVKPLGKFGSTMTHSASGHILICARKEEKMLPGTVVKEMLAEKVEAIEFEQGRALKKKEKEALKEEILHTLLPRAFSRTSQTFAWINPADNLMVVDAGSAKKADDLLALLRKSIGSLPVVPVALKNPPEITMTEWLNEGNLPASFTLEDEAELRSAMEHGGIIRCKQQDLMTDEIKNHLANDKLVTKLALNWGETISFVLGDDLSIKRLKFSEELREQNDDITSEDPAARLDADFALVTAELAQFIPALFAAMGGEEQSI
;
A
#
# COMPACT_ATOMS: atom_id res chain seq x y z
N MET A 1 11.31 -11.68 3.81
CA MET A 1 10.64 -10.39 3.48
C MET A 1 9.20 -10.46 3.92
N TRP A 2 8.70 -9.45 4.66
CA TRP A 2 7.37 -9.48 5.29
C TRP A 2 6.54 -8.30 4.82
N PHE A 3 5.33 -8.56 4.30
CA PHE A 3 4.38 -7.52 3.93
C PHE A 3 3.90 -6.74 5.16
N LYS A 4 3.69 -5.44 5.01
CA LYS A 4 3.23 -4.56 6.10
C LYS A 4 1.83 -4.02 5.89
N ASN A 5 1.41 -3.93 4.63
CA ASN A 5 0.08 -3.48 4.27
C ASN A 5 -0.36 -4.23 3.00
N LEU A 6 -1.65 -4.51 2.86
CA LEU A 6 -2.17 -5.18 1.68
C LEU A 6 -3.24 -4.32 1.03
N GLN A 7 -3.06 -4.08 -0.27
CA GLN A 7 -4.09 -3.65 -1.19
C GLN A 7 -4.33 -4.81 -2.15
N ILE A 8 -5.55 -5.35 -2.15
CA ILE A 8 -5.87 -6.62 -2.81
C ILE A 8 -6.67 -6.35 -4.08
N TYR A 9 -6.23 -6.94 -5.17
CA TYR A 9 -6.83 -6.81 -6.48
C TYR A 9 -7.14 -8.19 -7.07
N ARG A 10 -8.22 -8.26 -7.86
CA ARG A 10 -8.63 -9.46 -8.59
C ARG A 10 -8.32 -9.27 -10.07
N PHE A 11 -7.69 -10.26 -10.69
CA PHE A 11 -7.60 -10.33 -12.15
C PHE A 11 -8.97 -10.67 -12.72
N THR A 12 -9.47 -9.89 -13.67
CA THR A 12 -10.74 -10.14 -14.39
C THR A 12 -10.55 -11.13 -15.53
N ARG A 13 -9.31 -11.48 -15.87
CA ARG A 13 -8.90 -12.53 -16.80
C ARG A 13 -7.67 -13.23 -16.23
N PRO A 14 -7.45 -14.51 -16.55
CA PRO A 14 -6.24 -15.21 -16.10
C PRO A 14 -4.97 -14.43 -16.41
N PHE A 15 -4.00 -14.51 -15.51
CA PHE A 15 -2.68 -13.94 -15.74
C PHE A 15 -1.85 -14.93 -16.55
N ASP A 16 -1.78 -14.70 -17.88
CA ASP A 16 -1.23 -15.66 -18.84
C ASP A 16 0.26 -15.45 -19.15
N LEU A 17 0.90 -14.43 -18.58
CA LEU A 17 2.33 -14.16 -18.82
C LEU A 17 3.19 -15.19 -18.10
N THR A 18 4.12 -15.80 -18.82
CA THR A 18 5.18 -16.59 -18.20
C THR A 18 6.14 -15.69 -17.43
N VAL A 19 6.87 -16.29 -16.46
CA VAL A 19 7.86 -15.54 -15.66
C VAL A 19 8.91 -14.88 -16.58
N ASP A 20 9.39 -15.57 -17.62
CA ASP A 20 10.39 -15.05 -18.54
C ASP A 20 9.86 -13.90 -19.39
N GLN A 21 8.59 -13.98 -19.83
CA GLN A 21 7.93 -12.88 -20.56
C GLN A 21 7.77 -11.66 -19.66
N LEU A 22 7.33 -11.87 -18.42
CA LEU A 22 7.21 -10.79 -17.44
C LEU A 22 8.57 -10.16 -17.16
N GLU A 23 9.61 -10.96 -16.93
CA GLU A 23 10.99 -10.50 -16.73
C GLU A 23 11.43 -9.53 -17.83
N THR A 24 11.32 -9.95 -19.08
CA THR A 24 11.71 -9.14 -20.25
C THR A 24 10.96 -7.81 -20.31
N GLN A 25 9.67 -7.82 -19.96
CA GLN A 25 8.83 -6.61 -19.99
C GLN A 25 9.15 -5.66 -18.83
N LEU A 26 9.48 -6.19 -17.66
CA LEU A 26 9.90 -5.38 -16.53
C LEU A 26 11.27 -4.74 -16.75
N GLU A 27 12.22 -5.45 -17.37
CA GLU A 27 13.54 -4.93 -17.73
C GLU A 27 13.46 -3.69 -18.64
N ALA A 28 12.51 -3.65 -19.57
CA ALA A 28 12.28 -2.49 -20.43
C ALA A 28 11.88 -1.21 -19.65
N CYS A 29 11.36 -1.36 -18.43
CA CYS A 29 10.97 -0.28 -17.53
C CYS A 29 11.80 -0.30 -16.23
N ALA A 30 13.05 -0.76 -16.29
CA ALA A 30 13.94 -0.79 -15.14
C ALA A 30 14.15 0.61 -14.54
N PHE A 31 14.32 0.65 -13.22
CA PHE A 31 14.55 1.89 -12.50
C PHE A 31 15.88 2.52 -12.91
N THR A 32 15.81 3.84 -13.17
CA THR A 32 16.98 4.70 -13.35
C THR A 32 16.94 5.81 -12.30
N PRO A 33 18.07 6.15 -11.65
CA PRO A 33 18.12 7.25 -10.69
C PRO A 33 17.67 8.58 -11.27
N CYS A 34 17.19 9.49 -10.40
CA CYS A 34 16.84 10.85 -10.81
C CYS A 34 18.04 11.58 -11.38
N GLY A 35 17.89 12.16 -12.56
CA GLY A 35 18.78 13.18 -13.07
C GLY A 35 18.69 14.48 -12.25
N SER A 36 19.53 15.45 -12.58
CA SER A 36 19.62 16.73 -11.85
C SER A 36 18.29 17.51 -11.85
N GLN A 37 17.51 17.41 -12.91
CA GLN A 37 16.26 18.13 -13.11
C GLN A 37 15.00 17.27 -12.93
N ASP A 38 15.16 16.00 -12.60
CA ASP A 38 14.01 15.13 -12.36
C ASP A 38 13.40 15.39 -10.98
N MET A 39 12.12 15.55 -10.89
CA MET A 39 11.37 15.60 -9.62
C MET A 39 11.24 14.22 -8.99
N SER A 40 11.01 13.21 -9.82
CA SER A 40 10.90 11.81 -9.40
C SER A 40 11.17 10.85 -10.55
N ARG A 41 11.61 9.65 -10.20
CA ARG A 41 11.75 8.49 -11.09
C ARG A 41 11.09 7.27 -10.47
N PHE A 42 10.46 6.45 -11.29
CA PHE A 42 9.78 5.23 -10.86
C PHE A 42 10.05 4.12 -11.87
N GLY A 43 10.47 2.96 -11.41
CA GLY A 43 10.81 1.83 -12.28
C GLY A 43 11.01 0.55 -11.49
N TRP A 44 11.19 -0.57 -12.20
CA TRP A 44 11.36 -1.88 -11.60
C TRP A 44 12.77 -2.09 -11.08
N VAL A 45 12.87 -2.80 -9.97
CA VAL A 45 14.12 -3.24 -9.39
C VAL A 45 14.02 -4.72 -9.00
N LYS A 46 15.16 -5.37 -8.90
CA LYS A 46 15.24 -6.77 -8.47
C LYS A 46 14.67 -6.92 -7.04
N PRO A 47 13.70 -7.81 -6.79
CA PRO A 47 13.12 -8.01 -5.45
C PRO A 47 14.15 -8.40 -4.41
N LEU A 48 15.14 -9.20 -4.79
CA LEU A 48 16.26 -9.63 -3.96
C LEU A 48 17.40 -8.59 -3.87
N GLY A 49 17.21 -7.39 -4.46
CA GLY A 49 18.21 -6.32 -4.49
C GLY A 49 19.53 -6.78 -5.09
N LYS A 50 20.63 -6.58 -4.37
CA LYS A 50 21.97 -6.95 -4.83
C LYS A 50 22.22 -8.47 -4.90
N PHE A 51 21.39 -9.26 -4.27
CA PHE A 51 21.50 -10.72 -4.22
C PHE A 51 20.72 -11.42 -5.33
N GLY A 52 19.84 -10.70 -6.04
CA GLY A 52 19.05 -11.22 -7.14
C GLY A 52 19.66 -10.90 -8.50
N SER A 53 19.41 -11.77 -9.47
CA SER A 53 19.79 -11.57 -10.89
C SER A 53 18.61 -11.04 -11.70
N THR A 54 17.38 -11.30 -11.29
CA THR A 54 16.13 -11.12 -12.04
C THR A 54 15.24 -10.00 -11.47
N MET A 55 14.40 -9.39 -12.31
CA MET A 55 13.37 -8.40 -11.91
C MET A 55 12.15 -9.06 -11.27
N THR A 56 12.03 -10.37 -11.42
CA THR A 56 11.02 -11.20 -10.78
C THR A 56 11.68 -12.17 -9.80
N HIS A 57 10.95 -12.59 -8.78
CA HIS A 57 11.30 -13.73 -7.95
C HIS A 57 10.09 -14.66 -7.92
N SER A 58 10.30 -15.93 -8.23
CA SER A 58 9.21 -16.91 -8.31
C SER A 58 9.48 -18.09 -7.39
N ALA A 59 8.52 -18.39 -6.52
CA ALA A 59 8.54 -19.57 -5.64
C ALA A 59 7.14 -20.16 -5.53
N SER A 60 7.02 -21.48 -5.59
CA SER A 60 5.77 -22.22 -5.42
C SER A 60 4.59 -21.72 -6.30
N GLY A 61 4.88 -21.23 -7.52
CA GLY A 61 3.86 -20.68 -8.42
C GLY A 61 3.46 -19.25 -8.15
N HIS A 62 4.02 -18.62 -7.13
CA HIS A 62 3.82 -17.21 -6.81
C HIS A 62 4.93 -16.36 -7.41
N ILE A 63 4.62 -15.12 -7.79
CA ILE A 63 5.58 -14.19 -8.41
C ILE A 63 5.65 -12.93 -7.57
N LEU A 64 6.86 -12.55 -7.19
CA LEU A 64 7.16 -11.30 -6.49
C LEU A 64 7.84 -10.33 -7.45
N ILE A 65 7.36 -9.09 -7.47
CA ILE A 65 7.96 -7.98 -8.19
C ILE A 65 8.17 -6.79 -7.25
N CYS A 66 9.13 -5.93 -7.58
CA CYS A 66 9.45 -4.76 -6.76
C CYS A 66 9.66 -3.52 -7.62
N ALA A 67 8.94 -2.46 -7.31
CA ALA A 67 9.15 -1.14 -7.90
C ALA A 67 9.87 -0.21 -6.91
N ARG A 68 10.77 0.64 -7.43
CA ARG A 68 11.46 1.68 -6.68
C ARG A 68 11.04 3.05 -7.18
N LYS A 69 10.70 3.92 -6.24
CA LYS A 69 10.46 5.33 -6.49
C LYS A 69 11.56 6.15 -5.82
N GLU A 70 12.14 7.07 -6.58
CA GLU A 70 13.00 8.13 -6.06
C GLU A 70 12.31 9.46 -6.26
N GLU A 71 12.23 10.27 -5.22
CA GLU A 71 11.61 11.59 -5.21
C GLU A 71 12.57 12.62 -4.63
N LYS A 72 12.70 13.76 -5.30
CA LYS A 72 13.45 14.92 -4.79
C LYS A 72 12.63 15.59 -3.68
N MET A 73 13.27 15.79 -2.54
CA MET A 73 12.65 16.40 -1.37
C MET A 73 12.81 17.93 -1.43
N LEU A 74 11.78 18.60 -1.94
CA LEU A 74 11.68 20.05 -1.95
C LEU A 74 10.49 20.46 -1.06
N PRO A 75 10.75 20.98 0.17
CA PRO A 75 9.68 21.50 1.02
C PRO A 75 8.94 22.63 0.32
N GLY A 76 7.61 22.50 0.23
CA GLY A 76 6.79 23.51 -0.44
C GLY A 76 6.86 24.90 0.23
N THR A 77 7.19 24.97 1.51
CA THR A 77 7.44 26.21 2.26
C THR A 77 8.65 26.94 1.70
N VAL A 78 9.78 26.26 1.50
CA VAL A 78 11.01 26.86 0.95
C VAL A 78 10.78 27.44 -0.45
N VAL A 79 10.08 26.67 -1.30
CA VAL A 79 9.73 27.15 -2.65
C VAL A 79 8.82 28.39 -2.60
N LYS A 80 7.85 28.42 -1.66
CA LYS A 80 6.95 29.56 -1.48
C LYS A 80 7.66 30.80 -0.96
N GLU A 81 8.57 30.66 0.00
CA GLU A 81 9.36 31.77 0.56
C GLU A 81 10.24 32.39 -0.52
N MET A 82 11.02 31.58 -1.24
CA MET A 82 11.85 32.07 -2.35
C MET A 82 11.04 32.70 -3.46
N LEU A 83 9.84 32.19 -3.74
CA LEU A 83 8.93 32.79 -4.73
C LEU A 83 8.44 34.16 -4.24
N ALA A 84 8.06 34.28 -2.97
CA ALA A 84 7.59 35.54 -2.41
C ALA A 84 8.68 36.61 -2.47
N GLU A 85 9.90 36.28 -2.06
CA GLU A 85 11.06 37.20 -2.11
C GLU A 85 11.35 37.67 -3.55
N LYS A 86 11.38 36.74 -4.53
CA LYS A 86 11.62 37.10 -5.93
C LYS A 86 10.48 37.94 -6.50
N VAL A 87 9.24 37.61 -6.18
CA VAL A 87 8.06 38.37 -6.63
C VAL A 87 8.13 39.78 -6.10
N GLU A 88 8.40 39.97 -4.79
CA GLU A 88 8.51 41.29 -4.16
C GLU A 88 9.61 42.14 -4.81
N ALA A 89 10.79 41.54 -5.02
CA ALA A 89 11.91 42.22 -5.65
C ALA A 89 11.57 42.71 -7.07
N ILE A 90 10.93 41.88 -7.90
CA ILE A 90 10.59 42.22 -9.29
C ILE A 90 9.44 43.21 -9.33
N GLU A 91 8.41 43.05 -8.47
CA GLU A 91 7.29 43.98 -8.38
C GLU A 91 7.77 45.38 -7.94
N PHE A 92 8.74 45.44 -7.04
CA PHE A 92 9.39 46.71 -6.63
C PHE A 92 10.16 47.36 -7.79
N GLU A 93 10.99 46.56 -8.51
CA GLU A 93 11.79 47.04 -9.63
C GLU A 93 10.93 47.52 -10.81
N GLN A 94 9.84 46.80 -11.11
CA GLN A 94 8.97 47.11 -12.26
C GLN A 94 7.83 48.10 -11.92
N GLY A 95 7.60 48.40 -10.65
CA GLY A 95 6.51 49.28 -10.19
C GLY A 95 5.11 48.74 -10.51
N ARG A 96 4.96 47.44 -10.73
CA ARG A 96 3.69 46.76 -11.03
C ARG A 96 3.58 45.38 -10.41
N ALA A 97 2.35 44.93 -10.15
CA ALA A 97 2.11 43.56 -9.75
C ALA A 97 2.37 42.54 -10.88
N LEU A 98 2.97 41.42 -10.55
CA LEU A 98 3.21 40.31 -11.49
C LEU A 98 1.92 39.55 -11.78
N LYS A 99 1.73 39.16 -13.03
CA LYS A 99 0.60 38.34 -13.47
C LYS A 99 0.84 36.86 -13.06
N LYS A 100 -0.23 36.07 -12.99
CA LYS A 100 -0.19 34.66 -12.62
C LYS A 100 0.84 33.86 -13.42
N LYS A 101 0.91 34.05 -14.75
CA LYS A 101 1.87 33.36 -15.62
C LYS A 101 3.33 33.70 -15.30
N GLU A 102 3.61 34.96 -14.93
CA GLU A 102 4.94 35.41 -14.54
C GLU A 102 5.36 34.76 -13.22
N LYS A 103 4.45 34.66 -12.25
CA LYS A 103 4.66 33.95 -10.97
C LYS A 103 4.87 32.43 -11.17
N GLU A 104 4.16 31.81 -12.11
CA GLU A 104 4.35 30.42 -12.48
C GLU A 104 5.75 30.18 -13.11
N ALA A 105 6.18 31.04 -14.02
CA ALA A 105 7.52 30.96 -14.62
C ALA A 105 8.65 31.14 -13.58
N LEU A 106 8.50 32.07 -12.65
CA LEU A 106 9.44 32.24 -11.54
C LEU A 106 9.50 31.01 -10.63
N LYS A 107 8.36 30.39 -10.37
CA LYS A 107 8.31 29.15 -9.61
C LYS A 107 9.06 28.01 -10.32
N GLU A 108 8.90 27.88 -11.62
CA GLU A 108 9.64 26.88 -12.43
C GLU A 108 11.15 27.14 -12.38
N GLU A 109 11.58 28.41 -12.49
CA GLU A 109 12.99 28.81 -12.36
C GLU A 109 13.57 28.44 -10.99
N ILE A 110 12.82 28.69 -9.91
CA ILE A 110 13.21 28.33 -8.55
C ILE A 110 13.35 26.82 -8.42
N LEU A 111 12.37 26.06 -8.91
CA LEU A 111 12.43 24.60 -8.91
C LEU A 111 13.66 24.10 -9.67
N HIS A 112 13.92 24.63 -10.86
CA HIS A 112 15.08 24.28 -11.68
C HIS A 112 16.41 24.55 -10.96
N THR A 113 16.47 25.59 -10.15
CA THR A 113 17.66 25.95 -9.35
C THR A 113 17.83 25.03 -8.14
N LEU A 114 16.72 24.62 -7.50
CA LEU A 114 16.75 23.84 -6.27
C LEU A 114 16.90 22.34 -6.51
N LEU A 115 16.33 21.81 -7.60
CA LEU A 115 16.31 20.37 -7.90
C LEU A 115 17.69 19.70 -7.88
N PRO A 116 18.77 20.28 -8.46
CA PRO A 116 20.08 19.67 -8.43
C PRO A 116 20.67 19.51 -7.02
N ARG A 117 20.24 20.35 -6.08
CA ARG A 117 20.72 20.40 -4.69
C ARG A 117 19.79 19.69 -3.71
N ALA A 118 18.62 19.26 -4.17
CA ALA A 118 17.63 18.62 -3.34
C ALA A 118 18.06 17.19 -2.95
N PHE A 119 17.84 16.84 -1.68
CA PHE A 119 17.99 15.46 -1.24
C PHE A 119 16.98 14.55 -1.92
N SER A 120 17.37 13.30 -2.17
CA SER A 120 16.47 12.28 -2.70
C SER A 120 15.99 11.34 -1.59
N ARG A 121 14.71 10.98 -1.64
CA ARG A 121 14.14 9.90 -0.85
C ARG A 121 13.78 8.75 -1.77
N THR A 122 14.21 7.55 -1.40
CA THR A 122 13.84 6.33 -2.11
C THR A 122 12.83 5.52 -1.32
N SER A 123 11.89 4.91 -2.00
CA SER A 123 10.94 3.95 -1.43
C SER A 123 10.78 2.76 -2.36
N GLN A 124 10.51 1.58 -1.79
CA GLN A 124 10.20 0.38 -2.53
C GLN A 124 8.75 -0.01 -2.30
N THR A 125 8.13 -0.62 -3.30
CA THR A 125 6.79 -1.18 -3.23
C THR A 125 6.85 -2.57 -3.83
N PHE A 126 6.48 -3.54 -3.04
CA PHE A 126 6.42 -4.93 -3.48
C PHE A 126 5.02 -5.27 -3.94
N ALA A 127 4.93 -6.19 -4.88
CA ALA A 127 3.67 -6.81 -5.23
C ALA A 127 3.86 -8.31 -5.44
N TRP A 128 2.89 -9.05 -4.96
CA TRP A 128 2.76 -10.49 -5.09
C TRP A 128 1.63 -10.81 -6.06
N ILE A 129 1.93 -11.60 -7.07
CA ILE A 129 0.96 -12.13 -8.02
C ILE A 129 0.78 -13.62 -7.72
N ASN A 130 -0.48 -14.01 -7.55
CA ASN A 130 -0.91 -15.40 -7.44
C ASN A 130 -1.77 -15.74 -8.66
N PRO A 131 -1.18 -16.35 -9.70
CA PRO A 131 -1.93 -16.69 -10.91
C PRO A 131 -3.00 -17.75 -10.69
N ALA A 132 -2.78 -18.70 -9.74
CA ALA A 132 -3.71 -19.79 -9.48
C ALA A 132 -5.04 -19.27 -8.94
N ASP A 133 -5.01 -18.28 -8.06
CA ASP A 133 -6.20 -17.67 -7.44
C ASP A 133 -6.63 -16.38 -8.16
N ASN A 134 -5.98 -15.99 -9.25
CA ASN A 134 -6.21 -14.73 -9.95
C ASN A 134 -6.15 -13.51 -9.02
N LEU A 135 -5.20 -13.48 -8.10
CA LEU A 135 -5.00 -12.42 -7.13
C LEU A 135 -3.70 -11.66 -7.37
N MET A 136 -3.75 -10.37 -7.12
CA MET A 136 -2.58 -9.51 -6.99
C MET A 136 -2.66 -8.73 -5.68
N VAL A 137 -1.60 -8.77 -4.89
CA VAL A 137 -1.51 -8.08 -3.61
C VAL A 137 -0.34 -7.10 -3.66
N VAL A 138 -0.60 -5.84 -3.34
CA VAL A 138 0.41 -4.78 -3.32
C VAL A 138 0.69 -4.36 -1.88
N ASP A 139 1.96 -4.36 -1.46
CA ASP A 139 2.38 -3.85 -0.15
C ASP A 139 2.39 -2.32 -0.15
N ALA A 140 1.21 -1.75 -0.03
CA ALA A 140 1.02 -0.31 -0.04
C ALA A 140 0.05 0.15 1.06
N GLY A 141 0.47 1.15 1.84
CA GLY A 141 -0.35 1.74 2.91
C GLY A 141 -1.46 2.67 2.40
N SER A 142 -1.55 2.92 1.10
CA SER A 142 -2.60 3.73 0.48
C SER A 142 -2.90 3.24 -0.94
N ALA A 143 -4.16 3.40 -1.37
CA ALA A 143 -4.59 3.08 -2.73
C ALA A 143 -3.74 3.79 -3.78
N LYS A 144 -3.44 5.09 -3.60
CA LYS A 144 -2.60 5.85 -4.52
C LYS A 144 -1.23 5.21 -4.77
N LYS A 145 -0.57 4.70 -3.71
CA LYS A 145 0.73 4.02 -3.86
C LYS A 145 0.61 2.70 -4.60
N ALA A 146 -0.50 1.99 -4.40
CA ALA A 146 -0.79 0.77 -5.15
C ALA A 146 -1.10 1.10 -6.62
N ASP A 147 -1.92 2.11 -6.88
CA ASP A 147 -2.25 2.58 -8.24
C ASP A 147 -1.02 3.02 -9.03
N ASP A 148 -0.06 3.70 -8.39
CA ASP A 148 1.22 4.04 -9.02
C ASP A 148 1.94 2.77 -9.53
N LEU A 149 2.00 1.70 -8.71
CA LEU A 149 2.61 0.43 -9.11
C LEU A 149 1.81 -0.27 -10.22
N LEU A 150 0.48 -0.31 -10.11
CA LEU A 150 -0.39 -0.90 -11.13
C LEU A 150 -0.27 -0.16 -12.48
N ALA A 151 -0.14 1.17 -12.44
CA ALA A 151 0.09 1.98 -13.64
C ALA A 151 1.45 1.65 -14.29
N LEU A 152 2.51 1.49 -13.48
CA LEU A 152 3.81 1.07 -13.98
C LEU A 152 3.75 -0.32 -14.60
N LEU A 153 3.09 -1.28 -13.93
CA LEU A 153 2.93 -2.65 -14.44
C LEU A 153 2.14 -2.65 -15.75
N ARG A 154 1.00 -1.93 -15.80
CA ARG A 154 0.21 -1.78 -17.04
C ARG A 154 1.02 -1.20 -18.19
N LYS A 155 1.85 -0.19 -17.90
CA LYS A 155 2.77 0.39 -18.90
C LYS A 155 3.79 -0.64 -19.40
N SER A 156 4.30 -1.49 -18.53
CA SER A 156 5.32 -2.49 -18.87
C SER A 156 4.75 -3.63 -19.72
N ILE A 157 3.58 -4.17 -19.34
CA ILE A 157 2.98 -5.36 -19.97
C ILE A 157 1.90 -5.02 -21.01
N GLY A 158 1.62 -3.73 -21.25
CA GLY A 158 0.62 -3.25 -22.21
C GLY A 158 -0.83 -3.31 -21.69
N SER A 159 -1.24 -4.36 -20.99
CA SER A 159 -2.59 -4.52 -20.43
C SER A 159 -2.53 -5.20 -19.06
N LEU A 160 -3.24 -4.64 -18.10
CA LEU A 160 -3.35 -5.21 -16.76
C LEU A 160 -4.84 -5.20 -16.35
N PRO A 161 -5.57 -6.29 -16.57
CA PRO A 161 -6.99 -6.38 -16.26
C PRO A 161 -7.20 -6.73 -14.78
N VAL A 162 -6.98 -5.79 -13.89
CA VAL A 162 -7.21 -5.93 -12.44
C VAL A 162 -8.22 -4.90 -11.94
N VAL A 163 -9.01 -5.31 -10.96
CA VAL A 163 -9.97 -4.48 -10.24
C VAL A 163 -9.76 -4.66 -8.73
N PRO A 164 -10.04 -3.65 -7.89
CA PRO A 164 -10.12 -3.87 -6.45
C PRO A 164 -11.13 -4.98 -6.14
N VAL A 165 -10.84 -5.78 -5.11
CA VAL A 165 -11.79 -6.81 -4.67
C VAL A 165 -13.05 -6.13 -4.12
N ALA A 166 -14.23 -6.62 -4.56
CA ALA A 166 -15.52 -6.23 -4.03
C ALA A 166 -16.10 -7.40 -3.22
N LEU A 167 -16.63 -7.10 -2.05
CA LEU A 167 -17.27 -8.07 -1.16
C LEU A 167 -18.78 -7.88 -1.16
N LYS A 168 -19.52 -8.96 -0.89
CA LYS A 168 -21.00 -8.92 -0.81
C LYS A 168 -21.49 -8.01 0.31
N ASN A 169 -20.82 -8.04 1.45
CA ASN A 169 -21.13 -7.17 2.57
C ASN A 169 -20.09 -6.06 2.67
N PRO A 170 -20.50 -4.80 2.78
CA PRO A 170 -19.57 -3.70 3.01
C PRO A 170 -18.78 -3.91 4.30
N PRO A 171 -17.44 -3.71 4.30
CA PRO A 171 -16.61 -3.95 5.47
C PRO A 171 -17.05 -3.18 6.71
N GLU A 172 -17.47 -1.92 6.56
CA GLU A 172 -17.93 -1.10 7.68
C GLU A 172 -19.18 -1.64 8.36
N ILE A 173 -20.08 -2.28 7.62
CA ILE A 173 -21.29 -2.91 8.17
C ILE A 173 -20.90 -4.15 8.96
N THR A 174 -20.12 -5.05 8.34
CA THR A 174 -19.69 -6.29 8.97
C THR A 174 -18.84 -6.03 10.23
N MET A 175 -17.90 -5.09 10.19
CA MET A 175 -17.10 -4.71 11.36
C MET A 175 -17.97 -4.13 12.47
N THR A 176 -19.01 -3.38 12.12
CA THR A 176 -19.96 -2.80 13.09
C THR A 176 -20.78 -3.89 13.76
N GLU A 177 -21.26 -4.89 13.00
CA GLU A 177 -21.98 -6.06 13.53
C GLU A 177 -21.08 -6.87 14.48
N TRP A 178 -19.82 -7.14 14.08
CA TRP A 178 -18.86 -7.85 14.93
C TRP A 178 -18.64 -7.17 16.28
N LEU A 179 -18.53 -5.85 16.27
CA LEU A 179 -18.30 -5.08 17.50
C LEU A 179 -19.56 -4.94 18.37
N ASN A 180 -20.74 -4.86 17.72
CA ASN A 180 -22.01 -4.72 18.43
C ASN A 180 -22.52 -6.04 19.02
N GLU A 181 -22.42 -7.12 18.26
CA GLU A 181 -23.01 -8.43 18.57
C GLU A 181 -21.98 -9.43 19.11
N GLY A 182 -20.70 -9.21 18.88
CA GLY A 182 -19.64 -10.12 19.29
C GLY A 182 -19.62 -11.41 18.44
N ASN A 183 -20.19 -11.38 17.24
CA ASN A 183 -20.37 -12.55 16.37
C ASN A 183 -19.22 -12.76 15.38
N LEU A 184 -17.97 -12.46 15.79
CA LEU A 184 -16.80 -12.73 14.95
C LEU A 184 -16.70 -14.22 14.61
N PRO A 185 -16.25 -14.58 13.38
CA PRO A 185 -15.89 -15.94 13.08
C PRO A 185 -14.78 -16.45 14.03
N ALA A 186 -14.82 -17.74 14.38
CA ALA A 186 -13.94 -18.34 15.39
C ALA A 186 -12.43 -18.18 15.11
N SER A 187 -12.05 -17.97 13.84
CA SER A 187 -10.66 -17.72 13.47
C SER A 187 -10.18 -16.29 13.65
N PHE A 188 -11.08 -15.36 14.01
CA PHE A 188 -10.76 -13.95 14.24
C PHE A 188 -11.01 -13.56 15.68
N THR A 189 -10.11 -12.73 16.22
CA THR A 189 -10.27 -12.11 17.55
C THR A 189 -10.10 -10.60 17.43
N LEU A 190 -10.83 -9.87 18.31
CA LEU A 190 -10.66 -8.41 18.42
C LEU A 190 -9.35 -8.09 19.13
N GLU A 191 -8.65 -7.08 18.62
CA GLU A 191 -7.60 -6.38 19.35
C GLU A 191 -8.15 -5.09 20.00
N ASP A 192 -7.25 -4.21 20.43
CA ASP A 192 -7.53 -3.06 21.30
C ASP A 192 -7.67 -1.71 20.57
N GLU A 193 -7.88 -1.71 19.24
CA GLU A 193 -7.98 -0.49 18.46
C GLU A 193 -9.16 -0.50 17.47
N ALA A 194 -9.94 0.60 17.49
CA ALA A 194 -11.01 0.85 16.52
C ALA A 194 -11.13 2.33 16.18
N GLU A 195 -11.61 2.62 14.97
CA GLU A 195 -12.07 3.95 14.55
C GLU A 195 -13.55 3.85 14.18
N LEU A 196 -14.37 4.68 14.82
CA LEU A 196 -15.80 4.78 14.54
C LEU A 196 -16.09 6.15 13.95
N ARG A 197 -16.92 6.18 12.91
CA ARG A 197 -17.33 7.42 12.23
C ARG A 197 -18.85 7.52 12.18
N SER A 198 -19.40 8.71 12.43
CA SER A 198 -20.82 8.95 12.23
C SER A 198 -21.21 8.74 10.78
N ALA A 199 -22.37 8.13 10.54
CA ALA A 199 -22.98 8.00 9.23
C ALA A 199 -23.43 9.36 8.65
N MET A 200 -23.58 10.38 9.50
CA MET A 200 -23.96 11.74 9.06
C MET A 200 -22.78 12.47 8.40
N GLU A 201 -23.08 13.22 7.37
CA GLU A 201 -22.10 14.10 6.72
C GLU A 201 -21.53 15.11 7.75
N HIS A 202 -20.20 15.23 7.82
CA HIS A 202 -19.48 16.02 8.84
C HIS A 202 -19.60 15.51 10.29
N GLY A 203 -20.05 14.27 10.50
CA GLY A 203 -20.18 13.68 11.83
C GLY A 203 -18.84 13.41 12.51
N GLY A 204 -18.88 13.24 13.84
CA GLY A 204 -17.69 13.03 14.68
C GLY A 204 -17.00 11.70 14.41
N ILE A 205 -15.67 11.69 14.61
CA ILE A 205 -14.81 10.50 14.54
C ILE A 205 -14.33 10.19 15.97
N ILE A 206 -14.42 8.90 16.35
CA ILE A 206 -13.89 8.40 17.60
C ILE A 206 -12.78 7.42 17.28
N ARG A 207 -11.68 7.51 17.99
CA ARG A 207 -10.55 6.61 17.90
C ARG A 207 -10.26 6.01 19.25
N CYS A 208 -10.47 4.71 19.37
CA CYS A 208 -10.16 3.93 20.55
C CYS A 208 -8.80 3.27 20.34
N LYS A 209 -7.97 3.30 21.36
CA LYS A 209 -6.66 2.64 21.36
C LYS A 209 -6.38 2.12 22.76
N GLN A 210 -5.76 0.92 22.81
CA GLN A 210 -5.41 0.26 24.07
C GLN A 210 -6.61 0.15 25.03
N GLN A 211 -7.76 -0.20 24.48
CA GLN A 211 -9.03 -0.26 25.19
C GLN A 211 -9.79 -1.53 24.80
N ASP A 212 -10.47 -2.14 25.77
CA ASP A 212 -11.44 -3.19 25.49
C ASP A 212 -12.60 -2.63 24.67
N LEU A 213 -12.80 -3.20 23.47
CA LEU A 213 -13.80 -2.74 22.52
C LEU A 213 -15.20 -3.29 22.80
N MET A 214 -15.35 -4.27 23.71
CA MET A 214 -16.65 -4.89 24.05
C MET A 214 -17.38 -4.18 25.17
N THR A 215 -16.93 -3.00 25.57
CA THR A 215 -17.52 -2.19 26.66
C THR A 215 -18.81 -1.49 26.26
N ASP A 216 -19.65 -1.16 27.25
CA ASP A 216 -20.88 -0.40 27.05
C ASP A 216 -20.63 0.99 26.45
N GLU A 217 -19.46 1.58 26.69
CA GLU A 217 -19.06 2.86 26.10
C GLU A 217 -19.02 2.78 24.58
N ILE A 218 -18.40 1.74 24.04
CA ILE A 218 -18.32 1.52 22.60
C ILE A 218 -19.70 1.21 22.02
N LYS A 219 -20.48 0.36 22.70
CA LYS A 219 -21.87 0.03 22.29
C LYS A 219 -22.77 1.26 22.25
N ASN A 220 -22.61 2.20 23.19
CA ASN A 220 -23.34 3.47 23.16
C ASN A 220 -23.00 4.32 21.94
N HIS A 221 -21.77 4.28 21.46
CA HIS A 221 -21.38 4.97 20.22
C HIS A 221 -22.00 4.33 18.98
N LEU A 222 -22.04 3.00 18.93
CA LEU A 222 -22.68 2.26 17.84
C LEU A 222 -24.20 2.51 17.82
N ALA A 223 -24.85 2.53 18.98
CA ALA A 223 -26.27 2.85 19.12
C ALA A 223 -26.63 4.29 18.69
N ASN A 224 -25.64 5.18 18.58
CA ASN A 224 -25.78 6.55 18.08
C ASN A 224 -25.27 6.70 16.63
N ASP A 225 -25.61 5.76 15.76
CA ASP A 225 -25.39 5.78 14.31
C ASP A 225 -23.91 5.98 13.90
N LYS A 226 -22.99 5.40 14.65
CA LYS A 226 -21.58 5.32 14.22
C LYS A 226 -21.29 3.95 13.63
N LEU A 227 -20.58 3.96 12.51
CA LEU A 227 -20.07 2.77 11.85
C LEU A 227 -18.57 2.59 12.15
N VAL A 228 -18.14 1.36 12.22
CA VAL A 228 -16.73 1.02 12.40
C VAL A 228 -16.02 1.16 11.06
N THR A 229 -15.10 2.11 10.95
CA THR A 229 -14.33 2.35 9.72
C THR A 229 -12.93 1.76 9.78
N LYS A 230 -12.44 1.42 10.98
CA LYS A 230 -11.21 0.63 11.17
C LYS A 230 -11.35 -0.26 12.39
N LEU A 231 -10.86 -1.47 12.28
CA LEU A 231 -10.88 -2.45 13.35
C LEU A 231 -9.56 -3.23 13.39
N ALA A 232 -8.95 -3.27 14.56
CA ALA A 232 -7.77 -4.10 14.79
C ALA A 232 -8.22 -5.52 15.13
N LEU A 233 -7.67 -6.48 14.41
CA LEU A 233 -8.03 -7.89 14.44
C LEU A 233 -6.78 -8.75 14.46
N ASN A 234 -6.91 -9.93 15.06
CA ASN A 234 -5.94 -11.02 14.90
C ASN A 234 -6.63 -12.21 14.22
N TRP A 235 -5.94 -12.89 13.32
CA TRP A 235 -6.39 -14.10 12.67
C TRP A 235 -5.48 -15.27 13.03
N GLY A 236 -6.07 -16.33 13.59
CA GLY A 236 -5.40 -17.59 13.88
C GLY A 236 -4.20 -17.48 14.84
N GLU A 237 -4.13 -16.42 15.64
CA GLU A 237 -2.97 -16.10 16.49
C GLU A 237 -1.66 -15.86 15.70
N THR A 238 -1.72 -15.93 14.36
CA THR A 238 -0.56 -15.80 13.47
C THR A 238 -0.44 -14.44 12.81
N ILE A 239 -1.56 -13.74 12.55
CA ILE A 239 -1.57 -12.47 11.84
C ILE A 239 -2.41 -11.43 12.59
N SER A 240 -1.75 -10.34 13.07
CA SER A 240 -2.42 -9.13 13.56
C SER A 240 -2.45 -8.06 12.49
N PHE A 241 -3.57 -7.34 12.35
CA PHE A 241 -3.74 -6.32 11.33
C PHE A 241 -4.84 -5.33 11.69
N VAL A 242 -4.89 -4.21 10.98
CA VAL A 242 -6.01 -3.27 11.02
C VAL A 242 -6.73 -3.31 9.68
N LEU A 243 -8.00 -3.68 9.72
CA LEU A 243 -8.90 -3.68 8.59
C LEU A 243 -9.54 -2.31 8.43
N GLY A 244 -9.55 -1.76 7.21
CA GLY A 244 -10.25 -0.53 6.84
C GLY A 244 -11.59 -0.78 6.16
N ASP A 245 -12.46 0.23 6.16
CA ASP A 245 -13.73 0.26 5.44
C ASP A 245 -13.55 0.13 3.91
N ASP A 246 -12.38 0.49 3.40
CA ASP A 246 -11.94 0.32 2.02
C ASP A 246 -11.30 -1.06 1.74
N LEU A 247 -11.47 -2.05 2.61
CA LEU A 247 -10.83 -3.36 2.56
C LEU A 247 -9.29 -3.31 2.59
N SER A 248 -8.68 -2.16 2.86
CA SER A 248 -7.24 -2.06 3.06
C SER A 248 -6.83 -2.75 4.37
N ILE A 249 -5.79 -3.57 4.30
CA ILE A 249 -5.19 -4.21 5.46
C ILE A 249 -3.92 -3.44 5.80
N LYS A 250 -3.84 -2.89 7.00
CA LYS A 250 -2.72 -2.04 7.43
C LYS A 250 -2.06 -2.60 8.69
N ARG A 251 -0.80 -2.25 8.88
CA ARG A 251 -0.02 -2.68 10.04
C ARG A 251 -0.02 -4.19 10.24
N LEU A 252 0.04 -4.92 9.13
CA LEU A 252 0.13 -6.37 9.13
C LEU A 252 1.38 -6.81 9.89
N LYS A 253 1.19 -7.67 10.88
CA LYS A 253 2.25 -8.28 11.67
C LYS A 253 2.02 -9.77 11.72
N PHE A 254 3.06 -10.50 11.47
CA PHE A 254 3.09 -11.96 11.64
C PHE A 254 3.63 -12.29 13.04
N SER A 255 3.16 -13.36 13.65
CA SER A 255 3.62 -13.80 14.97
C SER A 255 5.13 -14.09 14.97
N GLU A 256 5.73 -14.05 16.15
CA GLU A 256 7.16 -14.36 16.29
C GLU A 256 7.44 -15.81 15.92
N GLU A 257 6.58 -16.74 16.35
CA GLU A 257 6.70 -18.17 16.05
C GLU A 257 6.73 -18.43 14.54
N LEU A 258 5.90 -17.73 13.76
CA LEU A 258 5.90 -17.86 12.31
C LEU A 258 7.19 -17.30 11.70
N ARG A 259 7.70 -16.20 12.21
CA ARG A 259 8.90 -15.55 11.70
C ARG A 259 10.18 -16.32 12.02
N GLU A 260 10.20 -16.98 13.17
CA GLU A 260 11.32 -17.79 13.65
C GLU A 260 11.48 -19.11 12.89
N GLN A 261 10.45 -19.59 12.19
CA GLN A 261 10.54 -20.83 11.39
C GLN A 261 11.70 -20.85 10.39
N ASN A 262 12.15 -19.68 9.94
CA ASN A 262 13.27 -19.55 9.01
C ASN A 262 14.58 -19.08 9.68
N ASP A 263 14.64 -18.99 11.00
CA ASP A 263 15.83 -18.47 11.69
C ASP A 263 17.04 -19.40 11.61
N ASP A 264 16.82 -20.69 11.36
CA ASP A 264 17.88 -21.66 11.10
C ASP A 264 18.58 -21.45 9.74
N ILE A 265 17.95 -20.68 8.82
CA ILE A 265 18.59 -20.29 7.56
C ILE A 265 19.60 -19.18 7.87
N THR A 266 20.87 -19.54 7.75
CA THR A 266 21.98 -18.67 8.16
C THR A 266 21.93 -17.31 7.47
N SER A 267 22.34 -16.26 8.20
CA SER A 267 22.51 -14.90 7.67
C SER A 267 23.55 -14.82 6.54
N GLU A 268 24.27 -15.91 6.28
CA GLU A 268 25.29 -16.02 5.23
C GLU A 268 24.67 -16.16 3.82
N ASP A 269 23.41 -16.62 3.70
CA ASP A 269 22.68 -16.67 2.43
C ASP A 269 21.37 -15.84 2.50
N PRO A 270 21.45 -14.51 2.29
CA PRO A 270 20.28 -13.65 2.29
C PRO A 270 19.29 -13.94 1.18
N ALA A 271 19.71 -14.59 0.09
CA ALA A 271 18.82 -14.97 -1.00
C ALA A 271 17.94 -16.16 -0.60
N ALA A 272 18.54 -17.20 -0.04
CA ALA A 272 17.80 -18.36 0.49
C ALA A 272 16.84 -17.94 1.63
N ARG A 273 17.28 -17.05 2.51
CA ARG A 273 16.42 -16.50 3.57
C ARG A 273 15.20 -15.79 3.01
N LEU A 274 15.39 -14.96 1.99
CA LEU A 274 14.31 -14.19 1.39
C LEU A 274 13.35 -15.08 0.61
N ASP A 275 13.87 -16.12 -0.05
CA ASP A 275 13.08 -17.16 -0.73
C ASP A 275 12.17 -17.88 0.27
N ALA A 276 12.73 -18.36 1.38
CA ALA A 276 11.99 -19.04 2.44
C ALA A 276 10.95 -18.13 3.10
N ASP A 277 11.31 -16.88 3.41
CA ASP A 277 10.36 -15.88 3.93
C ASP A 277 9.21 -15.63 2.97
N PHE A 278 9.50 -15.53 1.67
CA PHE A 278 8.48 -15.31 0.66
C PHE A 278 7.53 -16.49 0.55
N ALA A 279 8.05 -17.70 0.52
CA ALA A 279 7.25 -18.93 0.50
C ALA A 279 6.33 -19.00 1.73
N LEU A 280 6.87 -18.73 2.92
CA LEU A 280 6.11 -18.76 4.17
C LEU A 280 5.00 -17.68 4.20
N VAL A 281 5.34 -16.43 3.86
CA VAL A 281 4.38 -15.33 3.82
C VAL A 281 3.27 -15.59 2.82
N THR A 282 3.59 -16.09 1.62
CA THR A 282 2.57 -16.35 0.60
C THR A 282 1.67 -17.53 0.97
N ALA A 283 2.19 -18.55 1.64
CA ALA A 283 1.42 -19.67 2.15
C ALA A 283 0.39 -19.22 3.22
N GLU A 284 0.82 -18.37 4.16
CA GLU A 284 -0.09 -17.80 5.18
C GLU A 284 -1.14 -16.86 4.58
N LEU A 285 -0.70 -15.95 3.71
CA LEU A 285 -1.63 -15.01 3.06
C LEU A 285 -2.63 -15.72 2.13
N ALA A 286 -2.25 -16.83 1.50
CA ALA A 286 -3.15 -17.63 0.67
C ALA A 286 -4.27 -18.31 1.49
N GLN A 287 -4.08 -18.51 2.79
CA GLN A 287 -5.11 -18.98 3.71
C GLN A 287 -5.90 -17.82 4.33
N PHE A 288 -5.19 -16.78 4.76
CA PHE A 288 -5.78 -15.62 5.42
C PHE A 288 -6.75 -14.84 4.54
N ILE A 289 -6.38 -14.53 3.29
CA ILE A 289 -7.18 -13.70 2.39
C ILE A 289 -8.56 -14.33 2.10
N PRO A 290 -8.67 -15.61 1.71
CA PRO A 290 -9.98 -16.25 1.53
C PRO A 290 -10.79 -16.34 2.82
N ALA A 291 -10.15 -16.58 3.98
CA ALA A 291 -10.82 -16.59 5.27
C ALA A 291 -11.43 -15.23 5.62
N LEU A 292 -10.69 -14.14 5.36
CA LEU A 292 -11.20 -12.77 5.54
C LEU A 292 -12.40 -12.49 4.62
N PHE A 293 -12.31 -12.87 3.34
CA PHE A 293 -13.42 -12.69 2.40
C PHE A 293 -14.65 -13.49 2.82
N ALA A 294 -14.47 -14.74 3.23
CA ALA A 294 -15.55 -15.57 3.73
C ALA A 294 -16.22 -14.96 4.97
N ALA A 295 -15.43 -14.41 5.91
CA ALA A 295 -15.92 -13.72 7.09
C ALA A 295 -16.81 -12.50 6.76
N MET A 296 -16.62 -11.91 5.58
CA MET A 296 -17.38 -10.77 5.06
C MET A 296 -18.45 -11.16 4.02
N GLY A 297 -18.94 -12.39 4.09
CA GLY A 297 -20.02 -12.89 3.20
C GLY A 297 -19.53 -13.35 1.82
N GLY A 298 -18.23 -13.31 1.56
CA GLY A 298 -17.61 -13.72 0.29
C GLY A 298 -17.51 -12.60 -0.72
N GLU A 299 -16.82 -12.90 -1.82
CA GLU A 299 -16.64 -11.95 -2.93
C GLU A 299 -17.96 -11.75 -3.70
N GLU A 300 -18.19 -10.53 -4.15
CA GLU A 300 -19.21 -10.23 -5.13
C GLU A 300 -18.77 -10.82 -6.48
N GLN A 301 -19.63 -11.64 -7.08
CA GLN A 301 -19.34 -12.17 -8.41
C GLN A 301 -19.45 -11.04 -9.43
N SER A 302 -18.32 -10.65 -10.01
CA SER A 302 -18.34 -9.77 -11.19
C SER A 302 -19.06 -10.50 -12.32
N ILE A 303 -20.20 -9.93 -12.75
CA ILE A 303 -20.98 -10.40 -13.90
C ILE A 303 -20.21 -10.17 -15.20
#